data_9a122dc0f6b6bf12cd09d687ce7a09d7
#
_entry.id   9a122dc0f6b6bf12cd09d687ce7a09d7
#
_cell.length_a   1.000
_cell.length_b   1.000
_cell.length_c   1.000
_cell.angle_alpha   90.00
_cell.angle_beta   90.00
_cell.angle_gamma   90.00
#
_symmetry.space_group_name_H-M   'P 1'
#
loop_
_entity.id
_entity.type
_entity.pdbx_description
1 polymer ?
#
loop_
_entity_poly.entity_id
_entity_poly.type
_entity_poly.pdbx_seq_one_letter_code
_entity_poly.pdbx_strand_id
1 'polypeptide(L)'
;TWRPDLASELTGMGGDRNREAAQRFRDQLVLLAAQNNQQGSKWHLENLIANLLEQAAPRSEDEVTAMLTVLAHYVSGNSVSELYDLSGTDPVRVRVYLGGHQDLARHFLISAMLAATAGVDTAGRLGVLKELSDADNKATGFSGVDLLANRAGIQFQKGLLASVESNAVAKLPGHIDGGLFPGRDQQDILQREPRSYWSEQKMDELLTAFPFYQATIVAYDTK
;
A
#
# COMPACT_ATOMS: atom_id res chain seq x y z
N THR A 1 7.38 15.45 -4.33
CA THR A 1 8.10 14.16 -4.53
C THR A 1 8.45 13.59 -3.17
N TRP A 2 7.92 12.41 -2.84
CA TRP A 2 8.35 11.67 -1.66
C TRP A 2 9.87 11.49 -1.70
N ARG A 3 10.55 11.85 -0.62
CA ARG A 3 11.99 11.66 -0.51
C ARG A 3 12.28 10.23 -0.09
N PRO A 4 12.97 9.42 -0.94
CA PRO A 4 13.28 8.01 -0.66
C PRO A 4 14.13 7.82 0.61
N ASP A 5 14.89 8.82 0.98
CA ASP A 5 15.84 8.84 2.09
C ASP A 5 15.17 8.60 3.45
N LEU A 6 13.95 9.09 3.67
CA LEU A 6 13.18 8.84 4.89
C LEU A 6 12.79 7.36 5.05
N ALA A 7 12.50 6.68 3.94
CA ALA A 7 12.17 5.25 3.98
C ALA A 7 13.40 4.41 4.36
N SER A 8 14.60 4.75 3.89
CA SER A 8 15.84 4.01 4.22
C SER A 8 16.26 4.19 5.67
N GLU A 9 16.05 5.37 6.26
CA GLU A 9 16.33 5.61 7.69
C GLU A 9 15.36 4.85 8.61
N LEU A 10 14.08 4.71 8.20
CA LEU A 10 13.08 3.98 8.98
C LEU A 10 13.22 2.45 8.87
N THR A 11 13.78 1.94 7.77
CA THR A 11 13.95 0.49 7.54
C THR A 11 15.19 -0.11 8.21
N GLY A 12 16.13 0.70 8.68
CA GLY A 12 17.29 0.26 9.46
C GLY A 12 16.96 -0.36 10.83
N MET A 13 15.67 -0.40 11.20
CA MET A 13 15.21 -0.96 12.49
C MET A 13 14.78 -2.44 12.40
N GLY A 14 14.78 -3.06 11.21
CA GLY A 14 14.39 -4.46 11.03
C GLY A 14 15.61 -5.40 10.94
N GLY A 15 15.86 -6.16 12.01
CA GLY A 15 16.95 -7.15 12.05
C GLY A 15 16.83 -8.28 11.01
N ASP A 16 17.66 -9.33 11.12
CA ASP A 16 17.80 -10.46 10.17
C ASP A 16 16.46 -11.10 9.74
N ARG A 17 15.45 -11.12 10.60
CA ARG A 17 14.11 -11.67 10.29
C ARG A 17 13.39 -10.90 9.18
N ASN A 18 13.48 -9.57 9.18
CA ASN A 18 12.88 -8.75 8.14
C ASN A 18 13.61 -8.91 6.80
N ARG A 19 14.92 -9.15 6.82
CA ARG A 19 15.72 -9.40 5.63
C ARG A 19 15.31 -10.71 4.95
N GLU A 20 15.16 -11.81 5.68
CA GLU A 20 14.74 -13.11 5.11
C GLU A 20 13.32 -13.01 4.51
N ALA A 21 12.39 -12.37 5.23
CA ALA A 21 11.05 -12.13 4.72
C ALA A 21 11.07 -11.23 3.47
N ALA A 22 11.84 -10.15 3.48
CA ALA A 22 11.99 -9.25 2.35
C ALA A 22 12.57 -9.97 1.12
N GLN A 23 13.58 -10.85 1.33
CA GLN A 23 14.13 -11.69 0.27
C GLN A 23 13.04 -12.57 -0.37
N ARG A 24 12.24 -13.24 0.45
CA ARG A 24 11.13 -14.09 -0.03
C ARG A 24 10.09 -13.30 -0.84
N PHE A 25 9.66 -12.13 -0.35
CA PHE A 25 8.69 -11.30 -1.06
C PHE A 25 9.28 -10.71 -2.35
N ARG A 26 10.54 -10.29 -2.34
CA ARG A 26 11.23 -9.81 -3.53
C ARG A 26 11.33 -10.91 -4.59
N ASP A 27 11.72 -12.13 -4.21
CA ASP A 27 11.85 -13.26 -5.13
C ASP A 27 10.51 -13.59 -5.79
N GLN A 28 9.44 -13.58 -5.01
CA GLN A 28 8.09 -13.76 -5.52
C GLN A 28 7.66 -12.63 -6.45
N LEU A 29 8.01 -11.39 -6.11
CA LEU A 29 7.73 -10.22 -6.95
C LEU A 29 8.50 -10.28 -8.29
N VAL A 30 9.73 -10.84 -8.31
CA VAL A 30 10.49 -11.08 -9.56
C VAL A 30 9.69 -12.00 -10.50
N LEU A 31 9.15 -13.09 -9.98
CA LEU A 31 8.36 -14.04 -10.79
C LEU A 31 7.07 -13.40 -11.30
N LEU A 32 6.32 -12.75 -10.43
CA LEU A 32 5.05 -12.11 -10.77
C LEU A 32 5.24 -10.96 -11.78
N ALA A 33 6.27 -10.13 -11.58
CA ALA A 33 6.58 -9.03 -12.50
C ALA A 33 6.99 -9.53 -13.90
N ALA A 34 7.77 -10.61 -13.96
CA ALA A 34 8.16 -11.21 -15.23
C ALA A 34 6.94 -11.78 -15.98
N GLN A 35 6.04 -12.46 -15.28
CA GLN A 35 4.80 -13.00 -15.87
C GLN A 35 3.89 -11.88 -16.38
N ASN A 36 3.67 -10.82 -15.60
CA ASN A 36 2.84 -9.69 -16.01
C ASN A 36 3.44 -8.93 -17.19
N ASN A 37 4.77 -8.72 -17.19
CA ASN A 37 5.47 -8.03 -18.29
C ASN A 37 5.33 -8.78 -19.62
N GLN A 38 5.33 -10.11 -19.61
CA GLN A 38 5.11 -10.93 -20.81
C GLN A 38 3.70 -10.76 -21.38
N GLN A 39 2.71 -10.54 -20.52
CA GLN A 39 1.31 -10.33 -20.93
C GLN A 39 1.05 -8.92 -21.50
N GLY A 40 1.97 -7.96 -21.28
CA GLY A 40 1.84 -6.57 -21.75
C GLY A 40 0.65 -5.80 -21.14
N SER A 41 0.04 -6.33 -20.09
CA SER A 41 -1.15 -5.77 -19.44
C SER A 41 -0.79 -4.71 -18.37
N LYS A 42 -1.72 -3.80 -18.12
CA LYS A 42 -1.64 -2.92 -16.94
C LYS A 42 -1.73 -3.78 -15.69
N TRP A 43 -0.82 -3.57 -14.74
CA TRP A 43 -0.85 -4.30 -13.49
C TRP A 43 -1.64 -3.54 -12.43
N HIS A 44 -2.80 -4.05 -12.09
CA HIS A 44 -3.62 -3.49 -11.02
C HIS A 44 -3.05 -3.90 -9.67
N LEU A 45 -3.03 -2.95 -8.72
CA LEU A 45 -2.47 -3.17 -7.38
C LEU A 45 -3.18 -4.31 -6.66
N GLU A 46 -4.50 -4.40 -6.83
CA GLU A 46 -5.33 -5.45 -6.28
C GLU A 46 -4.83 -6.85 -6.72
N ASN A 47 -4.58 -7.02 -8.01
CA ASN A 47 -4.08 -8.29 -8.56
C ASN A 47 -2.67 -8.60 -8.07
N LEU A 48 -1.80 -7.59 -7.98
CA LEU A 48 -0.46 -7.76 -7.44
C LEU A 48 -0.49 -8.26 -6.00
N ILE A 49 -1.29 -7.60 -5.15
CA ILE A 49 -1.40 -7.95 -3.73
C ILE A 49 -2.05 -9.33 -3.57
N ALA A 50 -3.16 -9.61 -4.27
CA ALA A 50 -3.84 -10.89 -4.19
C ALA A 50 -2.91 -12.06 -4.56
N ASN A 51 -2.22 -11.96 -5.71
CA ASN A 51 -1.26 -12.98 -6.15
C ASN A 51 -0.09 -13.16 -5.16
N LEU A 52 0.40 -12.06 -4.58
CA LEU A 52 1.49 -12.14 -3.61
C LEU A 52 1.02 -12.82 -2.31
N LEU A 53 -0.19 -12.53 -1.84
CA LEU A 53 -0.77 -13.16 -0.65
C LEU A 53 -1.07 -14.65 -0.88
N GLU A 54 -1.51 -15.05 -2.07
CA GLU A 54 -1.72 -16.47 -2.41
C GLU A 54 -0.41 -17.28 -2.40
N GLN A 55 0.68 -16.68 -2.87
CA GLN A 55 1.94 -17.40 -3.05
C GLN A 55 2.91 -17.27 -1.86
N ALA A 56 2.85 -16.16 -1.12
CA ALA A 56 3.79 -15.81 -0.07
C ALA A 56 3.14 -15.01 1.07
N ALA A 57 1.99 -15.48 1.59
CA ALA A 57 1.28 -14.79 2.67
C ALA A 57 2.20 -14.49 3.88
N PRO A 58 2.13 -13.28 4.47
CA PRO A 58 2.84 -12.96 5.71
C PRO A 58 2.23 -13.73 6.89
N ARG A 59 3.09 -14.11 7.86
CA ARG A 59 2.74 -14.93 9.04
C ARG A 59 2.96 -14.20 10.37
N SER A 60 3.57 -13.02 10.31
CA SER A 60 3.87 -12.18 11.48
C SER A 60 3.81 -10.71 11.12
N GLU A 61 3.81 -9.82 12.12
CA GLU A 61 3.93 -8.38 11.95
C GLU A 61 5.21 -7.99 11.20
N ASP A 62 6.35 -8.62 11.54
CA ASP A 62 7.62 -8.41 10.85
C ASP A 62 7.51 -8.74 9.35
N GLU A 63 6.83 -9.84 9.01
CA GLU A 63 6.62 -10.22 7.61
C GLU A 63 5.65 -9.29 6.88
N VAL A 64 4.62 -8.75 7.55
CA VAL A 64 3.75 -7.70 7.01
C VAL A 64 4.56 -6.45 6.69
N THR A 65 5.40 -6.03 7.63
CA THR A 65 6.27 -4.86 7.44
C THR A 65 7.22 -5.07 6.27
N ALA A 66 7.87 -6.22 6.18
CA ALA A 66 8.78 -6.55 5.07
C ALA A 66 8.05 -6.56 3.71
N MET A 67 6.87 -7.17 3.63
CA MET A 67 6.06 -7.21 2.41
C MET A 67 5.68 -5.81 1.93
N LEU A 68 5.13 -4.98 2.83
CA LEU A 68 4.70 -3.62 2.49
C LEU A 68 5.89 -2.75 2.09
N THR A 69 7.05 -2.92 2.74
CA THR A 69 8.27 -2.19 2.39
C THR A 69 8.77 -2.58 0.99
N VAL A 70 8.83 -3.85 0.67
CA VAL A 70 9.20 -4.36 -0.67
C VAL A 70 8.26 -3.79 -1.74
N LEU A 71 6.95 -3.85 -1.52
CA LEU A 71 5.95 -3.33 -2.46
C LEU A 71 6.04 -1.81 -2.64
N ALA A 72 6.21 -1.05 -1.55
CA ALA A 72 6.33 0.41 -1.60
C ALA A 72 7.58 0.85 -2.38
N HIS A 73 8.73 0.19 -2.18
CA HIS A 73 9.95 0.44 -2.94
C HIS A 73 9.78 0.12 -4.42
N TYR A 74 9.19 -1.03 -4.74
CA TYR A 74 8.95 -1.43 -6.11
C TYR A 74 8.08 -0.42 -6.89
N VAL A 75 6.93 -0.02 -6.35
CA VAL A 75 6.02 0.94 -7.04
C VAL A 75 6.60 2.34 -7.11
N SER A 76 7.48 2.70 -6.17
CA SER A 76 8.18 4.00 -6.17
C SER A 76 9.33 4.07 -7.15
N GLY A 77 9.71 2.94 -7.77
CA GLY A 77 10.80 2.89 -8.72
C GLY A 77 12.19 2.78 -8.07
N ASN A 78 12.26 2.50 -6.77
CA ASN A 78 13.50 2.29 -6.03
C ASN A 78 14.00 0.85 -6.18
N SER A 79 15.31 0.63 -5.94
CA SER A 79 15.86 -0.72 -5.85
C SER A 79 15.32 -1.42 -4.60
N VAL A 80 14.74 -2.59 -4.79
CA VAL A 80 14.29 -3.44 -3.69
C VAL A 80 15.48 -4.21 -3.10
N SER A 81 16.42 -4.61 -3.95
CA SER A 81 17.60 -5.37 -3.52
C SER A 81 18.54 -4.54 -2.64
N GLU A 82 18.73 -3.25 -2.95
CA GLU A 82 19.56 -2.35 -2.13
C GLU A 82 18.99 -2.08 -0.74
N LEU A 83 17.67 -2.16 -0.58
CA LEU A 83 16.99 -1.82 0.68
C LEU A 83 17.46 -2.66 1.89
N TYR A 84 17.66 -3.97 1.67
CA TYR A 84 18.04 -4.93 2.71
C TYR A 84 19.34 -5.68 2.36
N ASP A 85 20.10 -5.16 1.39
CA ASP A 85 21.25 -5.89 0.84
C ASP A 85 20.84 -7.33 0.42
N LEU A 86 19.77 -7.41 -0.38
CA LEU A 86 19.22 -8.68 -0.82
C LEU A 86 20.03 -9.27 -1.98
N SER A 87 20.13 -10.58 -2.00
CA SER A 87 20.83 -11.27 -3.08
C SER A 87 19.97 -11.41 -4.34
N GLY A 88 20.59 -11.23 -5.51
CA GLY A 88 19.94 -11.40 -6.82
C GLY A 88 19.53 -10.07 -7.46
N THR A 89 18.77 -10.16 -8.57
CA THR A 89 18.37 -9.01 -9.38
C THR A 89 17.04 -8.43 -8.93
N ASP A 90 16.86 -7.13 -9.12
CA ASP A 90 15.59 -6.48 -8.91
C ASP A 90 14.49 -7.00 -9.85
N PRO A 91 13.21 -6.96 -9.41
CA PRO A 91 12.08 -7.27 -10.28
C PRO A 91 12.03 -6.37 -11.51
N VAL A 92 11.62 -6.93 -12.65
CA VAL A 92 11.36 -6.13 -13.86
C VAL A 92 10.34 -5.04 -13.53
N ARG A 93 10.61 -3.82 -13.99
CA ARG A 93 9.76 -2.65 -13.74
C ARG A 93 8.47 -2.74 -14.55
N VAL A 94 7.37 -3.00 -13.88
CA VAL A 94 6.02 -2.95 -14.43
C VAL A 94 5.26 -1.82 -13.74
N ARG A 95 4.50 -1.06 -14.52
CA ARG A 95 3.68 0.03 -13.97
C ARG A 95 2.46 -0.52 -13.24
N VAL A 96 2.36 -0.22 -11.95
CA VAL A 96 1.25 -0.64 -11.08
C VAL A 96 0.24 0.50 -10.94
N TYR A 97 -1.05 0.19 -10.99
CA TYR A 97 -2.14 1.14 -10.97
C TYR A 97 -3.14 0.82 -9.85
N LEU A 98 -3.60 1.84 -9.14
CA LEU A 98 -4.74 1.79 -8.23
C LEU A 98 -5.81 2.76 -8.72
N GLY A 99 -7.05 2.29 -8.91
CA GLY A 99 -8.12 3.14 -9.45
C GLY A 99 -7.76 3.77 -10.80
N GLY A 100 -6.84 3.19 -11.57
CA GLY A 100 -6.37 3.66 -12.87
C GLY A 100 -5.21 4.65 -12.84
N HIS A 101 -4.64 4.98 -11.68
CA HIS A 101 -3.52 5.91 -11.50
C HIS A 101 -2.32 5.26 -10.82
N GLN A 102 -1.09 5.51 -11.32
CA GLN A 102 0.15 5.02 -10.72
C GLN A 102 0.47 5.72 -9.41
N ASP A 103 0.15 7.00 -9.34
CA ASP A 103 0.44 7.83 -8.17
C ASP A 103 -0.38 7.35 -6.97
N LEU A 104 -1.64 7.01 -7.16
CA LEU A 104 -2.49 6.45 -6.10
C LEU A 104 -1.95 5.12 -5.56
N ALA A 105 -1.36 4.26 -6.41
CA ALA A 105 -0.70 3.04 -5.95
C ALA A 105 0.51 3.35 -5.05
N ARG A 106 1.27 4.42 -5.34
CA ARG A 106 2.37 4.89 -4.49
C ARG A 106 1.86 5.45 -3.18
N HIS A 107 0.88 6.34 -3.20
CA HIS A 107 0.25 6.89 -1.99
C HIS A 107 -0.23 5.78 -1.06
N PHE A 108 -0.95 4.80 -1.61
CA PHE A 108 -1.46 3.65 -0.88
C PHE A 108 -0.33 2.84 -0.22
N LEU A 109 0.65 2.37 -1.00
CA LEU A 109 1.68 1.47 -0.47
C LEU A 109 2.69 2.17 0.43
N ILE A 110 3.05 3.43 0.16
CA ILE A 110 3.92 4.20 1.05
C ILE A 110 3.23 4.44 2.39
N SER A 111 1.95 4.78 2.39
CA SER A 111 1.21 4.97 3.64
C SER A 111 1.00 3.67 4.42
N ALA A 112 0.79 2.55 3.72
CA ALA A 112 0.73 1.22 4.36
C ALA A 112 2.09 0.84 4.98
N MET A 113 3.19 1.06 4.28
CA MET A 113 4.54 0.84 4.80
C MET A 113 4.84 1.74 6.01
N LEU A 114 4.53 3.03 5.94
CA LEU A 114 4.72 3.96 7.06
C LEU A 114 3.88 3.57 8.28
N ALA A 115 2.65 3.10 8.07
CA ALA A 115 1.82 2.60 9.16
C ALA A 115 2.45 1.38 9.84
N ALA A 116 3.06 0.47 9.07
CA ALA A 116 3.74 -0.72 9.58
C ALA A 116 5.08 -0.39 10.29
N THR A 117 5.81 0.63 9.84
CA THR A 117 7.15 0.95 10.36
C THR A 117 7.17 2.03 11.43
N ALA A 118 6.34 3.06 11.29
CA ALA A 118 6.33 4.25 12.15
C ALA A 118 5.01 4.43 12.94
N GLY A 119 4.05 3.55 12.72
CA GLY A 119 2.73 3.58 13.34
C GLY A 119 1.69 4.39 12.57
N VAL A 120 0.42 4.04 12.79
CA VAL A 120 -0.76 4.58 12.10
C VAL A 120 -0.86 6.11 12.21
N ASP A 121 -0.68 6.66 13.40
CA ASP A 121 -0.79 8.11 13.65
C ASP A 121 0.29 8.90 12.90
N THR A 122 1.52 8.38 12.85
CA THR A 122 2.63 9.00 12.12
C THR A 122 2.36 8.97 10.62
N ALA A 123 1.92 7.83 10.07
CA ALA A 123 1.57 7.68 8.67
C ALA A 123 0.46 8.66 8.26
N GLY A 124 -0.61 8.79 9.07
CA GLY A 124 -1.71 9.72 8.82
C GLY A 124 -1.25 11.17 8.78
N ARG A 125 -0.45 11.60 9.77
CA ARG A 125 0.09 12.98 9.83
C ARG A 125 1.01 13.29 8.64
N LEU A 126 1.88 12.38 8.25
CA LEU A 126 2.78 12.57 7.11
C LEU A 126 2.02 12.68 5.78
N GLY A 127 0.97 11.88 5.59
CA GLY A 127 0.10 11.98 4.42
C GLY A 127 -0.57 13.36 4.31
N VAL A 128 -1.14 13.86 5.42
CA VAL A 128 -1.77 15.19 5.45
C VAL A 128 -0.74 16.30 5.22
N LEU A 129 0.43 16.24 5.88
CA LEU A 129 1.49 17.25 5.72
C LEU A 129 1.98 17.32 4.28
N LYS A 130 2.09 16.17 3.59
CA LYS A 130 2.47 16.15 2.17
C LYS A 130 1.44 16.90 1.32
N GLU A 131 0.14 16.59 1.46
CA GLU A 131 -0.91 17.26 0.68
C GLU A 131 -1.00 18.77 0.98
N LEU A 132 -0.71 19.18 2.22
CA LEU A 132 -0.60 20.59 2.58
C LEU A 132 0.58 21.27 1.90
N SER A 133 1.75 20.61 1.87
CA SER A 133 2.94 21.12 1.19
C SER A 133 2.74 21.18 -0.33
N ASP A 134 2.05 20.23 -0.91
CA ASP A 134 1.72 20.22 -2.34
C ASP A 134 0.69 21.29 -2.71
N ALA A 135 -0.24 21.63 -1.79
CA ALA A 135 -1.19 22.72 -1.95
C ALA A 135 -0.51 24.10 -2.07
N ASP A 136 0.61 24.31 -1.38
CA ASP A 136 1.43 25.53 -1.49
C ASP A 136 2.23 25.57 -2.80
N ASN A 137 2.42 24.42 -3.43
CA ASN A 137 3.09 24.27 -4.72
C ASN A 137 2.07 24.38 -5.86
N LYS A 138 2.05 25.48 -6.58
CA LYS A 138 1.12 25.76 -7.70
C LYS A 138 1.06 24.69 -8.80
N ALA A 139 1.99 23.72 -8.80
CA ALA A 139 2.13 22.70 -9.83
C ALA A 139 1.27 21.43 -9.56
N THR A 140 0.99 21.07 -8.30
CA THR A 140 0.31 19.82 -7.95
C THR A 140 -1.01 20.03 -7.22
N GLY A 141 -1.14 21.07 -6.39
CA GLY A 141 -2.38 21.37 -5.67
C GLY A 141 -2.73 20.34 -4.56
N PHE A 142 -3.78 20.64 -3.79
CA PHE A 142 -4.35 19.71 -2.81
C PHE A 142 -5.18 18.63 -3.53
N SER A 143 -4.93 17.36 -3.22
CA SER A 143 -5.69 16.23 -3.76
C SER A 143 -6.35 15.44 -2.64
N GLY A 144 -7.69 15.52 -2.54
CA GLY A 144 -8.46 14.70 -1.61
C GLY A 144 -8.43 13.22 -1.95
N VAL A 145 -8.29 12.87 -3.24
CA VAL A 145 -8.17 11.48 -3.70
C VAL A 145 -6.84 10.86 -3.26
N ASP A 146 -5.74 11.65 -3.20
CA ASP A 146 -4.46 11.20 -2.67
C ASP A 146 -4.53 10.96 -1.16
N LEU A 147 -5.26 11.83 -0.42
CA LEU A 147 -5.55 11.60 1.00
C LEU A 147 -6.34 10.31 1.22
N LEU A 148 -7.33 10.03 0.36
CA LEU A 148 -8.10 8.79 0.42
C LEU A 148 -7.20 7.58 0.14
N ALA A 149 -6.27 7.67 -0.81
CA ALA A 149 -5.31 6.59 -1.09
C ALA A 149 -4.34 6.36 0.10
N ASN A 150 -3.88 7.43 0.74
CA ASN A 150 -3.10 7.34 1.97
C ASN A 150 -3.90 6.62 3.08
N ARG A 151 -5.15 7.02 3.30
CA ARG A 151 -6.03 6.42 4.31
C ARG A 151 -6.32 4.94 3.99
N ALA A 152 -6.59 4.62 2.72
CA ALA A 152 -6.80 3.25 2.26
C ALA A 152 -5.59 2.36 2.55
N GLY A 153 -4.38 2.84 2.30
CA GLY A 153 -3.13 2.12 2.61
C GLY A 153 -2.97 1.86 4.10
N ILE A 154 -3.26 2.84 4.96
CA ILE A 154 -3.22 2.68 6.43
C ILE A 154 -4.24 1.63 6.88
N GLN A 155 -5.47 1.69 6.41
CA GLN A 155 -6.51 0.72 6.76
C GLN A 155 -6.19 -0.68 6.21
N PHE A 156 -5.57 -0.75 5.03
CA PHE A 156 -5.08 -2.02 4.46
C PHE A 156 -4.04 -2.68 5.37
N GLN A 157 -3.05 -1.93 5.85
CA GLN A 157 -2.03 -2.44 6.79
C GLN A 157 -2.68 -2.98 8.06
N LYS A 158 -3.62 -2.24 8.67
CA LYS A 158 -4.35 -2.68 9.86
C LYS A 158 -5.12 -3.99 9.61
N GLY A 159 -5.85 -4.06 8.51
CA GLY A 159 -6.63 -5.24 8.13
C GLY A 159 -5.74 -6.46 7.86
N LEU A 160 -4.59 -6.25 7.21
CA LEU A 160 -3.63 -7.32 6.96
C LEU A 160 -3.05 -7.85 8.27
N LEU A 161 -2.66 -6.96 9.21
CA LEU A 161 -2.14 -7.34 10.52
C LEU A 161 -3.18 -8.12 11.33
N ALA A 162 -4.42 -7.64 11.41
CA ALA A 162 -5.51 -8.35 12.08
C ALA A 162 -5.78 -9.73 11.46
N SER A 163 -5.62 -9.87 10.14
CA SER A 163 -5.78 -11.15 9.46
C SER A 163 -4.64 -12.12 9.76
N VAL A 164 -3.41 -11.63 9.96
CA VAL A 164 -2.28 -12.43 10.42
C VAL A 164 -2.54 -12.91 11.86
N GLU A 165 -2.92 -12.02 12.77
CA GLU A 165 -3.22 -12.35 14.17
C GLU A 165 -4.35 -13.38 14.31
N SER A 166 -5.37 -13.30 13.45
CA SER A 166 -6.52 -14.21 13.43
C SER A 166 -6.33 -15.45 12.54
N ASN A 167 -5.15 -15.61 11.93
CA ASN A 167 -4.83 -16.69 10.97
C ASN A 167 -5.82 -16.77 9.77
N ALA A 168 -6.27 -15.61 9.32
CA ALA A 168 -7.29 -15.48 8.25
C ALA A 168 -6.73 -14.94 6.91
N VAL A 169 -5.40 -14.78 6.77
CA VAL A 169 -4.77 -14.16 5.59
C VAL A 169 -5.15 -14.87 4.28
N ALA A 170 -5.34 -16.17 4.31
CA ALA A 170 -5.74 -16.96 3.14
C ALA A 170 -7.10 -16.57 2.53
N LYS A 171 -7.93 -15.83 3.28
CA LYS A 171 -9.23 -15.33 2.80
C LYS A 171 -9.15 -13.96 2.13
N LEU A 172 -8.05 -13.23 2.33
CA LEU A 172 -7.92 -11.85 1.86
C LEU A 172 -7.96 -11.72 0.33
N PRO A 173 -7.35 -12.61 -0.50
CA PRO A 173 -7.42 -12.48 -1.95
C PRO A 173 -8.85 -12.30 -2.47
N GLY A 174 -9.81 -13.10 -2.00
CA GLY A 174 -11.22 -12.99 -2.40
C GLY A 174 -11.89 -11.66 -1.99
N HIS A 175 -11.44 -11.01 -0.91
CA HIS A 175 -11.92 -9.69 -0.52
C HIS A 175 -11.27 -8.57 -1.34
N ILE A 176 -10.02 -8.76 -1.79
CA ILE A 176 -9.28 -7.81 -2.60
C ILE A 176 -9.84 -7.77 -4.03
N ASP A 177 -10.32 -8.87 -4.57
CA ASP A 177 -10.96 -8.94 -5.89
C ASP A 177 -12.18 -8.00 -6.03
N GLY A 178 -12.83 -7.64 -4.93
CA GLY A 178 -13.88 -6.62 -4.88
C GLY A 178 -13.38 -5.18 -5.01
N GLY A 179 -12.07 -4.98 -5.12
CA GLY A 179 -11.40 -3.70 -5.20
C GLY A 179 -10.96 -3.15 -3.84
N LEU A 180 -9.98 -2.27 -3.89
CA LEU A 180 -9.41 -1.56 -2.72
C LEU A 180 -9.66 -0.06 -2.76
N PHE A 181 -10.18 0.47 -3.89
CA PHE A 181 -10.24 1.91 -4.11
C PHE A 181 -11.28 2.29 -5.17
N PRO A 182 -11.88 3.51 -5.09
CA PRO A 182 -12.82 4.01 -6.09
C PRO A 182 -12.26 4.00 -7.52
N GLY A 183 -13.11 3.63 -8.50
CA GLY A 183 -12.80 3.76 -9.91
C GLY A 183 -12.74 5.22 -10.37
N ARG A 184 -12.27 5.46 -11.61
CA ARG A 184 -12.02 6.82 -12.14
C ARG A 184 -13.24 7.73 -12.09
N ASP A 185 -14.40 7.27 -12.51
CA ASP A 185 -15.62 8.11 -12.54
C ASP A 185 -15.99 8.60 -11.14
N GLN A 186 -15.81 7.77 -10.13
CA GLN A 186 -16.06 8.12 -8.75
C GLN A 186 -14.98 9.07 -8.19
N GLN A 187 -13.72 8.89 -8.59
CA GLN A 187 -12.62 9.80 -8.25
C GLN A 187 -12.84 11.19 -8.85
N ASP A 188 -13.31 11.28 -10.11
CA ASP A 188 -13.61 12.56 -10.75
C ASP A 188 -14.71 13.36 -10.03
N ILE A 189 -15.66 12.67 -9.39
CA ILE A 189 -16.67 13.29 -8.53
C ILE A 189 -16.00 13.75 -7.23
N LEU A 190 -15.26 12.89 -6.57
CA LEU A 190 -14.62 13.15 -5.29
C LEU A 190 -13.56 14.28 -5.35
N GLN A 191 -12.85 14.43 -6.47
CA GLN A 191 -11.87 15.52 -6.64
C GLN A 191 -12.50 16.92 -6.63
N ARG A 192 -13.81 17.03 -6.86
CA ARG A 192 -14.53 18.31 -6.82
C ARG A 192 -14.96 18.71 -5.42
N GLU A 193 -14.82 17.80 -4.46
CA GLU A 193 -15.21 18.06 -3.08
C GLU A 193 -14.24 19.06 -2.41
N PRO A 194 -14.76 20.00 -1.61
CA PRO A 194 -13.94 20.99 -0.93
C PRO A 194 -13.04 20.32 0.12
N ARG A 195 -11.93 20.96 0.47
CA ARG A 195 -10.98 20.46 1.45
C ARG A 195 -11.63 20.07 2.80
N SER A 196 -12.67 20.79 3.23
CA SER A 196 -13.41 20.49 4.46
C SER A 196 -14.19 19.18 4.43
N TYR A 197 -14.42 18.59 3.25
CA TYR A 197 -15.05 17.28 3.07
C TYR A 197 -14.16 16.13 3.57
N TRP A 198 -12.83 16.29 3.50
CA TRP A 198 -11.85 15.23 3.67
C TRP A 198 -11.44 15.05 5.15
N SER A 199 -12.36 14.59 5.99
CA SER A 199 -12.06 14.11 7.34
C SER A 199 -11.69 12.62 7.34
N GLU A 200 -10.99 12.16 8.38
CA GLU A 200 -10.68 10.72 8.53
C GLU A 200 -11.95 9.88 8.56
N GLN A 201 -12.98 10.33 9.31
CA GLN A 201 -14.26 9.65 9.37
C GLN A 201 -14.91 9.53 7.99
N LYS A 202 -14.89 10.61 7.18
CA LYS A 202 -15.46 10.58 5.84
C LYS A 202 -14.72 9.66 4.89
N MET A 203 -13.40 9.62 4.98
CA MET A 203 -12.58 8.69 4.21
C MET A 203 -12.85 7.23 4.61
N ASP A 204 -12.98 6.94 5.91
CA ASP A 204 -13.34 5.60 6.38
C ASP A 204 -14.73 5.17 5.90
N GLU A 205 -15.74 6.07 5.94
CA GLU A 205 -17.07 5.82 5.38
C GLU A 205 -17.00 5.44 3.89
N LEU A 206 -16.19 6.16 3.09
CA LEU A 206 -16.01 5.85 1.66
C LEU A 206 -15.36 4.49 1.44
N LEU A 207 -14.40 4.12 2.27
CA LEU A 207 -13.69 2.85 2.16
C LEU A 207 -14.56 1.65 2.57
N THR A 208 -15.59 1.84 3.43
CA THR A 208 -16.51 0.75 3.78
C THR A 208 -17.34 0.24 2.60
N ALA A 209 -17.37 0.94 1.48
CA ALA A 209 -17.97 0.42 0.24
C ALA A 209 -17.23 -0.79 -0.34
N PHE A 210 -15.98 -1.05 0.07
CA PHE A 210 -15.14 -2.13 -0.46
C PHE A 210 -15.09 -3.33 0.50
N PRO A 211 -15.26 -4.56 -0.01
CA PRO A 211 -15.35 -5.78 0.81
C PRO A 211 -14.17 -5.99 1.75
N PHE A 212 -12.95 -5.64 1.32
CA PHE A 212 -11.76 -5.76 2.15
C PHE A 212 -11.90 -5.00 3.48
N TYR A 213 -12.30 -3.73 3.43
CA TYR A 213 -12.40 -2.89 4.65
C TYR A 213 -13.61 -3.27 5.50
N GLN A 214 -14.72 -3.73 4.90
CA GLN A 214 -15.85 -4.28 5.65
C GLN A 214 -15.44 -5.49 6.48
N ALA A 215 -14.71 -6.43 5.89
CA ALA A 215 -14.28 -7.65 6.56
C ALA A 215 -13.31 -7.36 7.73
N THR A 216 -12.51 -6.30 7.63
CA THR A 216 -11.52 -5.94 8.66
C THR A 216 -12.10 -5.11 9.79
N ILE A 217 -13.11 -4.28 9.56
CA ILE A 217 -13.81 -3.51 10.60
C ILE A 217 -14.53 -4.45 11.57
N VAL A 218 -15.24 -5.47 11.05
CA VAL A 218 -15.94 -6.45 11.89
C VAL A 218 -15.00 -7.21 12.83
N ALA A 219 -13.75 -7.44 12.43
CA ALA A 219 -12.75 -8.11 13.28
C ALA A 219 -12.24 -7.23 14.44
N TYR A 220 -12.37 -5.90 14.36
CA TYR A 220 -11.96 -4.96 15.42
C TYR A 220 -13.06 -4.75 16.46
N ASP A 221 -14.33 -4.68 16.03
CA ASP A 221 -15.46 -4.43 16.94
C ASP A 221 -15.84 -5.63 17.82
N THR A 222 -15.22 -6.80 17.59
CA THR A 222 -15.47 -8.04 18.35
C THR A 222 -14.39 -8.32 19.40
N LYS A 223 -13.44 -7.44 19.64
CA LYS A 223 -12.42 -7.48 20.71
C LYS A 223 -12.68 -6.39 21.75
#